data_394bc0100c979bc1ed02ff67f7a7596e
#
_entry.id   394bc0100c979bc1ed02ff67f7a7596e
#
_cell.length_a   1.000
_cell.length_b   1.000
_cell.length_c   1.000
_cell.angle_alpha   90.00
_cell.angle_beta   90.00
_cell.angle_gamma   90.00
#
_symmetry.space_group_name_H-M   'P 1'
#
loop_
_entity.id
_entity.type
_entity.pdbx_description
1 polymer ?
#
loop_
_entity_poly.entity_id
_entity_poly.type
_entity_poly.pdbx_seq_one_letter_code
_entity_poly.pdbx_strand_id
1 'polypeptide(L)'
;EQLLTPAYLIGIKPRYYQEIAINRTVQALLQGKRRCLLTMATGTGKTVVAFQICWKLWNARWNTTGEHRKPRILFLADRNILVDDPKDKTFAPFGEARFKIEGGEISKGREMYFAIYQALAKDERRPGLYRQYPPNFFDLIVVDECHRGSARDESNWREILEYFEPAYQLGMTATPLREDNRDTYHYFGKPLYIYSLSQGIEDGFLAPYRVHRVITTVDAAGWRPTQGERDRYGREIPDGEYRTEDFERLIALKARTDAISRHLTDFMKRTDRFAKTIVFCVDQEHADEMRRAIANLNPDLVKQYPNYVARVTADEGGIGRGHLSRFQELETIAPVILTTSQLLTTGVDAPTCKNVVIVRVINSMSEFKQIIGRGTRIREDYGKLYFNILDYTGSATKQFADPNFDGFPDFSEDIVIDGEGNTISEGEINEPPAIYGDEGENPPPTGEEDEPSQPRKYYVDGGLVQVIGHQVLELDADGKQLRTIQYTDYTASKVRTLFRSANDLQDQWANPLSREELLRSLEEQGVTFEALAEAAEQPEADPLDLLCHVAFNTPVRTRRERAARVKGQEQAFFAQYGEKARAILDSLLNQYAEHGPEQLTIPHALQI
;
A
#
# COMPACT_ATOMS: atom_id res chain seq x y z
N GLU A 1 -6.84 -7.60 35.18
CA GLU A 1 -5.88 -6.56 35.57
C GLU A 1 -4.49 -6.81 34.99
N GLN A 2 -3.90 -8.04 35.08
CA GLN A 2 -2.55 -8.34 34.54
C GLN A 2 -2.41 -8.05 33.05
N LEU A 3 -3.46 -8.22 32.23
CA LEU A 3 -3.43 -7.97 30.80
C LEU A 3 -3.41 -6.48 30.45
N LEU A 4 -3.94 -5.62 31.33
CA LEU A 4 -3.99 -4.17 31.12
C LEU A 4 -2.76 -3.44 31.69
N THR A 5 -1.92 -4.12 32.48
CA THR A 5 -0.69 -3.51 32.98
C THR A 5 0.35 -3.39 31.86
N PRO A 6 1.21 -2.34 31.84
CA PRO A 6 2.26 -2.18 30.84
C PRO A 6 3.45 -3.13 31.09
N ALA A 7 3.18 -4.43 31.29
CA ALA A 7 4.20 -5.45 31.45
C ALA A 7 4.53 -6.07 30.09
N TYR A 8 5.72 -5.81 29.61
CA TYR A 8 6.25 -6.31 28.35
C TYR A 8 7.50 -7.16 28.59
N LEU A 9 7.87 -7.99 27.61
CA LEU A 9 9.10 -8.75 27.70
C LEU A 9 10.31 -7.78 27.79
N ILE A 10 11.16 -8.00 28.77
CA ILE A 10 12.40 -7.22 28.97
C ILE A 10 13.31 -7.37 27.74
N GLY A 11 13.85 -6.27 27.23
CA GLY A 11 14.70 -6.23 26.03
C GLY A 11 13.96 -5.90 24.74
N ILE A 12 12.61 -6.02 24.73
CA ILE A 12 11.76 -5.61 23.60
C ILE A 12 10.78 -4.56 24.12
N LYS A 13 11.30 -3.38 24.50
CA LYS A 13 10.45 -2.28 24.99
C LYS A 13 9.69 -1.67 23.81
N PRO A 14 8.35 -1.71 23.81
CA PRO A 14 7.56 -1.06 22.77
C PRO A 14 7.76 0.45 22.78
N ARG A 15 7.64 1.06 21.60
CA ARG A 15 7.49 2.51 21.47
C ARG A 15 6.08 2.92 21.86
N TYR A 16 5.84 4.21 22.15
CA TYR A 16 4.56 4.70 22.68
C TYR A 16 3.36 4.29 21.77
N TYR A 17 3.48 4.44 20.46
CA TYR A 17 2.42 4.07 19.52
C TYR A 17 2.18 2.55 19.46
N GLN A 18 3.22 1.75 19.66
CA GLN A 18 3.10 0.30 19.78
C GLN A 18 2.37 -0.07 21.07
N GLU A 19 2.67 0.62 22.18
CA GLU A 19 1.93 0.43 23.46
C GLU A 19 0.45 0.75 23.29
N ILE A 20 0.09 1.83 22.58
CA ILE A 20 -1.30 2.16 22.28
C ILE A 20 -1.96 1.03 21.48
N ALA A 21 -1.32 0.55 20.40
CA ALA A 21 -1.84 -0.53 19.58
C ALA A 21 -2.06 -1.83 20.38
N ILE A 22 -1.07 -2.20 21.20
CA ILE A 22 -1.12 -3.39 22.07
C ILE A 22 -2.28 -3.27 23.06
N ASN A 23 -2.37 -2.15 23.78
CA ASN A 23 -3.36 -1.97 24.83
C ASN A 23 -4.78 -1.89 24.25
N ARG A 24 -5.01 -1.18 23.15
CA ARG A 24 -6.31 -1.15 22.46
C ARG A 24 -6.74 -2.53 21.98
N THR A 25 -5.80 -3.32 21.44
CA THR A 25 -6.10 -4.68 20.99
C THR A 25 -6.45 -5.59 22.17
N VAL A 26 -5.63 -5.61 23.21
CA VAL A 26 -5.90 -6.43 24.42
C VAL A 26 -7.24 -6.04 25.04
N GLN A 27 -7.53 -4.75 25.15
CA GLN A 27 -8.81 -4.25 25.68
C GLN A 27 -10.00 -4.73 24.81
N ALA A 28 -9.89 -4.63 23.48
CA ALA A 28 -10.94 -5.08 22.57
C ALA A 28 -11.20 -6.60 22.69
N LEU A 29 -10.13 -7.41 22.79
CA LEU A 29 -10.25 -8.86 23.02
C LEU A 29 -10.96 -9.18 24.35
N LEU A 30 -10.61 -8.46 25.43
CA LEU A 30 -11.26 -8.63 26.74
C LEU A 30 -12.73 -8.19 26.74
N GLN A 31 -13.08 -7.23 25.90
CA GLN A 31 -14.47 -6.79 25.69
C GLN A 31 -15.28 -7.75 24.78
N GLY A 32 -14.66 -8.82 24.28
CA GLY A 32 -15.32 -9.81 23.44
C GLY A 32 -15.35 -9.48 21.96
N LYS A 33 -14.62 -8.46 21.49
CA LYS A 33 -14.55 -8.11 20.06
C LYS A 33 -13.80 -9.20 19.30
N ARG A 34 -14.54 -9.99 18.51
CA ARG A 34 -14.04 -11.19 17.82
C ARG A 34 -13.07 -10.88 16.67
N ARG A 35 -13.27 -9.78 15.97
CA ARG A 35 -12.44 -9.36 14.84
C ARG A 35 -11.89 -7.98 15.10
N CYS A 36 -10.59 -7.84 14.98
CA CYS A 36 -9.85 -6.61 15.23
C CYS A 36 -8.91 -6.33 14.07
N LEU A 37 -8.72 -5.06 13.74
CA LEU A 37 -7.77 -4.63 12.71
C LEU A 37 -6.81 -3.58 13.30
N LEU A 38 -5.53 -3.70 12.94
CA LEU A 38 -4.51 -2.67 13.16
C LEU A 38 -3.94 -2.24 11.81
N THR A 39 -3.95 -0.94 11.57
CA THR A 39 -3.30 -0.35 10.40
C THR A 39 -2.05 0.40 10.85
N MET A 40 -0.88 -0.09 10.49
CA MET A 40 0.40 0.50 10.90
C MET A 40 1.37 0.48 9.73
N ALA A 41 2.00 1.61 9.43
CA ALA A 41 2.93 1.75 8.31
C ALA A 41 4.06 0.70 8.34
N THR A 42 4.61 0.40 7.17
CA THR A 42 5.79 -0.48 7.08
C THR A 42 6.96 0.14 7.85
N GLY A 43 7.71 -0.68 8.58
CA GLY A 43 8.82 -0.19 9.40
C GLY A 43 8.46 0.21 10.83
N THR A 44 7.19 0.28 11.19
CA THR A 44 6.73 0.65 12.56
C THR A 44 6.76 -0.51 13.57
N GLY A 45 7.14 -1.72 13.14
CA GLY A 45 7.31 -2.87 14.03
C GLY A 45 6.01 -3.63 14.33
N LYS A 46 5.12 -3.80 13.34
CA LYS A 46 3.90 -4.62 13.46
C LYS A 46 4.15 -5.99 14.10
N THR A 47 5.22 -6.67 13.71
CA THR A 47 5.61 -7.99 14.25
C THR A 47 5.90 -7.93 15.76
N VAL A 48 6.52 -6.84 16.23
CA VAL A 48 6.76 -6.63 17.68
C VAL A 48 5.44 -6.42 18.43
N VAL A 49 4.51 -5.66 17.83
CA VAL A 49 3.15 -5.48 18.40
C VAL A 49 2.43 -6.82 18.51
N ALA A 50 2.43 -7.63 17.44
CA ALA A 50 1.85 -8.98 17.46
C ALA A 50 2.49 -9.86 18.53
N PHE A 51 3.82 -9.87 18.60
CA PHE A 51 4.55 -10.61 19.62
C PHE A 51 4.13 -10.22 21.04
N GLN A 52 4.10 -8.93 21.35
CA GLN A 52 3.74 -8.46 22.70
C GLN A 52 2.29 -8.79 23.06
N ILE A 53 1.36 -8.70 22.11
CA ILE A 53 -0.03 -9.14 22.31
C ILE A 53 -0.06 -10.63 22.64
N CYS A 54 0.56 -11.47 21.83
CA CYS A 54 0.64 -12.91 22.04
C CYS A 54 1.32 -13.26 23.37
N TRP A 55 2.41 -12.57 23.71
CA TRP A 55 3.16 -12.76 24.95
C TRP A 55 2.32 -12.45 26.19
N LYS A 56 1.57 -11.33 26.19
CA LYS A 56 0.67 -10.96 27.26
C LYS A 56 -0.43 -12.01 27.48
N LEU A 57 -1.10 -12.41 26.40
CA LEU A 57 -2.18 -13.40 26.46
C LEU A 57 -1.66 -14.77 26.92
N TRP A 58 -0.48 -15.20 26.44
CA TRP A 58 0.14 -16.47 26.79
C TRP A 58 0.56 -16.53 28.27
N ASN A 59 1.15 -15.46 28.80
CA ASN A 59 1.53 -15.39 30.22
C ASN A 59 0.31 -15.30 31.14
N ALA A 60 -0.72 -14.58 30.74
CA ALA A 60 -1.97 -14.48 31.50
C ALA A 60 -2.85 -15.75 31.38
N ARG A 61 -2.45 -16.74 30.55
CA ARG A 61 -3.24 -17.95 30.26
C ARG A 61 -4.65 -17.64 29.74
N TRP A 62 -4.79 -16.48 29.07
CA TRP A 62 -6.06 -16.12 28.47
C TRP A 62 -6.41 -17.08 27.34
N ASN A 63 -7.61 -17.64 27.33
CA ASN A 63 -8.11 -18.50 26.28
C ASN A 63 -9.64 -18.37 26.17
N THR A 64 -10.21 -18.90 25.08
CA THR A 64 -11.64 -18.79 24.76
C THR A 64 -12.53 -19.65 25.66
N THR A 65 -11.98 -20.68 26.30
CA THR A 65 -12.74 -21.66 27.11
C THR A 65 -12.70 -21.37 28.61
N GLY A 66 -11.82 -20.46 29.06
CA GLY A 66 -11.61 -20.21 30.51
C GLY A 66 -10.89 -21.33 31.25
N GLU A 67 -10.37 -22.33 30.54
CA GLU A 67 -9.60 -23.43 31.12
C GLU A 67 -8.23 -22.95 31.60
N HIS A 68 -7.67 -23.66 32.61
CA HIS A 68 -6.34 -23.34 33.12
C HIS A 68 -5.22 -23.86 32.18
N ARG A 69 -5.22 -23.38 30.93
CA ARG A 69 -4.20 -23.66 29.92
C ARG A 69 -3.72 -22.37 29.27
N LYS A 70 -2.58 -22.43 28.59
CA LYS A 70 -2.13 -21.36 27.73
C LYS A 70 -2.95 -21.31 26.44
N PRO A 71 -3.10 -20.12 25.81
CA PRO A 71 -3.80 -19.99 24.53
C PRO A 71 -3.05 -20.73 23.41
N ARG A 72 -3.81 -21.26 22.46
CA ARG A 72 -3.30 -21.71 21.18
C ARG A 72 -3.47 -20.59 20.18
N ILE A 73 -2.36 -20.09 19.68
CA ILE A 73 -2.30 -18.92 18.82
C ILE A 73 -1.74 -19.33 17.44
N LEU A 74 -2.44 -18.97 16.38
CA LEU A 74 -1.97 -19.13 15.00
C LEU A 74 -1.49 -17.79 14.46
N PHE A 75 -0.23 -17.72 14.02
CA PHE A 75 0.32 -16.63 13.23
C PHE A 75 0.30 -17.01 11.76
N LEU A 76 -0.46 -16.28 10.96
CA LEU A 76 -0.75 -16.57 9.56
C LEU A 76 -0.24 -15.46 8.65
N ALA A 77 0.49 -15.81 7.59
CA ALA A 77 0.99 -14.87 6.60
C ALA A 77 0.95 -15.47 5.18
N ASP A 78 1.25 -14.65 4.17
CA ASP A 78 1.23 -15.07 2.75
C ASP A 78 2.51 -15.74 2.26
N ARG A 79 3.65 -15.53 2.93
CA ARG A 79 4.98 -16.01 2.50
C ARG A 79 5.80 -16.59 3.64
N ASN A 80 6.65 -17.58 3.29
CA ASN A 80 7.52 -18.24 4.26
C ASN A 80 8.42 -17.27 5.03
N ILE A 81 8.99 -16.26 4.38
CA ILE A 81 9.87 -15.29 5.03
C ILE A 81 9.13 -14.47 6.12
N LEU A 82 7.83 -14.19 5.92
CA LEU A 82 6.97 -13.51 6.91
C LEU A 82 6.56 -14.42 8.06
N VAL A 83 6.83 -15.70 7.97
CA VAL A 83 6.59 -16.71 9.00
C VAL A 83 7.89 -17.12 9.69
N ASP A 84 8.94 -17.41 8.92
CA ASP A 84 10.21 -17.94 9.44
C ASP A 84 10.97 -16.90 10.26
N ASP A 85 11.16 -15.68 9.72
CA ASP A 85 11.85 -14.60 10.43
C ASP A 85 11.17 -14.21 11.77
N PRO A 86 9.85 -13.95 11.83
CA PRO A 86 9.18 -13.75 13.10
C PRO A 86 9.33 -14.94 14.04
N LYS A 87 9.07 -16.16 13.57
CA LYS A 87 9.16 -17.37 14.38
C LYS A 87 10.55 -17.53 15.03
N ASP A 88 11.61 -17.35 14.27
CA ASP A 88 12.98 -17.65 14.72
C ASP A 88 13.64 -16.47 15.45
N LYS A 89 13.25 -15.24 15.17
CA LYS A 89 13.81 -14.02 15.79
C LYS A 89 12.88 -13.45 16.85
N THR A 90 11.77 -12.83 16.45
CA THR A 90 10.90 -12.05 17.36
C THR A 90 10.17 -12.95 18.36
N PHE A 91 9.67 -14.10 17.93
CA PHE A 91 8.95 -15.06 18.76
C PHE A 91 9.86 -16.13 19.38
N ALA A 92 11.18 -16.01 19.25
CA ALA A 92 12.15 -16.91 19.89
C ALA A 92 11.91 -17.13 21.40
N PRO A 93 11.47 -16.11 22.21
CA PRO A 93 11.21 -16.30 23.63
C PRO A 93 10.12 -17.33 24.00
N PHE A 94 9.24 -17.72 23.04
CA PHE A 94 8.28 -18.80 23.27
C PHE A 94 8.93 -20.20 23.32
N GLY A 95 10.21 -20.33 22.95
CA GLY A 95 10.96 -21.57 23.02
C GLY A 95 10.28 -22.72 22.28
N GLU A 96 10.14 -23.86 22.95
CA GLU A 96 9.51 -25.08 22.42
C GLU A 96 7.99 -25.00 22.20
N ALA A 97 7.34 -23.93 22.65
CA ALA A 97 5.91 -23.72 22.38
C ALA A 97 5.62 -23.44 20.90
N ARG A 98 6.65 -23.10 20.10
CA ARG A 98 6.53 -22.77 18.68
C ARG A 98 6.48 -24.02 17.80
N PHE A 99 5.61 -23.97 16.78
CA PHE A 99 5.52 -25.00 15.75
C PHE A 99 5.16 -24.37 14.41
N LYS A 100 5.90 -24.70 13.35
CA LYS A 100 5.56 -24.31 11.97
C LYS A 100 4.78 -25.45 11.31
N ILE A 101 3.60 -25.12 10.77
CA ILE A 101 2.78 -26.05 9.99
C ILE A 101 3.30 -26.01 8.54
N GLU A 102 4.01 -27.04 8.14
CA GLU A 102 4.55 -27.19 6.79
C GLU A 102 4.66 -28.67 6.40
N GLY A 103 4.81 -28.96 5.10
CA GLY A 103 5.02 -30.33 4.61
C GLY A 103 3.87 -31.31 4.89
N GLY A 104 2.70 -30.81 5.33
CA GLY A 104 1.56 -31.66 5.73
C GLY A 104 1.65 -32.15 7.17
N GLU A 105 2.65 -31.72 7.93
CA GLU A 105 2.79 -32.07 9.34
C GLU A 105 1.84 -31.25 10.21
N ILE A 106 1.22 -31.91 11.19
CA ILE A 106 0.37 -31.29 12.20
C ILE A 106 0.86 -31.62 13.60
N SER A 107 0.67 -30.67 14.53
CA SER A 107 0.86 -30.88 15.96
C SER A 107 -0.34 -30.31 16.71
N LYS A 108 -0.79 -30.97 17.78
CA LYS A 108 -1.86 -30.46 18.65
C LYS A 108 -1.38 -30.14 20.06
N GLY A 109 -0.07 -30.35 20.32
CA GLY A 109 0.54 -30.20 21.63
C GLY A 109 1.37 -28.93 21.82
N ARG A 110 1.25 -27.95 20.92
CA ARG A 110 1.96 -26.66 21.00
C ARG A 110 1.00 -25.52 21.27
N GLU A 111 1.52 -24.34 21.58
CA GLU A 111 0.72 -23.14 21.85
C GLU A 111 0.87 -22.07 20.78
N MET A 112 2.05 -21.95 20.14
CA MET A 112 2.33 -20.99 19.09
C MET A 112 2.52 -21.67 17.75
N TYR A 113 1.59 -21.47 16.85
CA TYR A 113 1.58 -22.05 15.50
C TYR A 113 1.88 -20.97 14.46
N PHE A 114 2.66 -21.35 13.47
CA PHE A 114 3.07 -20.48 12.37
C PHE A 114 2.78 -21.18 11.04
N ALA A 115 2.11 -20.48 10.12
CA ALA A 115 1.77 -21.04 8.82
C ALA A 115 1.67 -19.97 7.73
N ILE A 116 1.89 -20.37 6.50
CA ILE A 116 1.41 -19.63 5.32
C ILE A 116 0.03 -20.17 4.91
N TYR A 117 -0.83 -19.31 4.30
CA TYR A 117 -2.19 -19.77 3.93
C TYR A 117 -2.13 -20.95 2.98
N GLN A 118 -1.18 -20.94 2.01
CA GLN A 118 -1.02 -22.01 1.01
C GLN A 118 -0.71 -23.37 1.67
N ALA A 119 -0.02 -23.38 2.82
CA ALA A 119 0.26 -24.60 3.55
C ALA A 119 -0.98 -25.19 4.25
N LEU A 120 -1.93 -24.31 4.61
CA LEU A 120 -3.18 -24.68 5.27
C LEU A 120 -4.32 -24.89 4.27
N ALA A 121 -4.33 -24.15 3.15
CA ALA A 121 -5.42 -24.12 2.19
C ALA A 121 -5.66 -25.48 1.50
N LYS A 122 -6.79 -25.58 0.85
CA LYS A 122 -7.18 -26.68 0.01
C LYS A 122 -6.46 -26.60 -1.34
N ASP A 123 -5.83 -27.68 -1.79
CA ASP A 123 -5.42 -27.85 -3.18
C ASP A 123 -6.42 -28.77 -3.90
N GLU A 124 -6.35 -28.87 -5.25
CA GLU A 124 -7.27 -29.67 -6.07
C GLU A 124 -7.26 -31.16 -5.70
N ARG A 125 -6.22 -31.64 -5.01
CA ARG A 125 -6.00 -33.06 -4.70
C ARG A 125 -6.14 -33.37 -3.21
N ARG A 126 -6.20 -32.36 -2.31
CA ARG A 126 -6.21 -32.58 -0.86
C ARG A 126 -7.20 -31.63 -0.15
N PRO A 127 -8.03 -32.15 0.79
CA PRO A 127 -8.78 -31.29 1.69
C PRO A 127 -7.78 -30.42 2.48
N GLY A 128 -8.13 -29.14 2.72
CA GLY A 128 -7.25 -28.20 3.42
C GLY A 128 -6.73 -28.77 4.75
N LEU A 129 -5.44 -28.59 5.00
CA LEU A 129 -4.77 -29.09 6.21
C LEU A 129 -5.40 -28.51 7.49
N TYR A 130 -5.95 -27.30 7.42
CA TYR A 130 -6.65 -26.65 8.54
C TYR A 130 -7.80 -27.49 9.09
N ARG A 131 -8.47 -28.35 8.28
CA ARG A 131 -9.58 -29.22 8.71
C ARG A 131 -9.16 -30.36 9.63
N GLN A 132 -7.86 -30.62 9.77
CA GLN A 132 -7.33 -31.58 10.73
C GLN A 132 -7.31 -31.06 12.16
N TYR A 133 -7.53 -29.77 12.34
CA TYR A 133 -7.77 -29.12 13.63
C TYR A 133 -9.27 -28.90 13.80
N PRO A 134 -9.84 -29.10 15.00
CA PRO A 134 -11.24 -28.75 15.23
C PRO A 134 -11.46 -27.23 15.10
N PRO A 135 -12.66 -26.76 14.72
CA PRO A 135 -12.94 -25.34 14.52
C PRO A 135 -12.62 -24.44 15.71
N ASN A 136 -12.72 -24.96 16.92
CA ASN A 136 -12.43 -24.27 18.18
C ASN A 136 -11.02 -24.55 18.71
N PHE A 137 -10.09 -24.99 17.86
CA PHE A 137 -8.74 -25.35 18.31
C PHE A 137 -7.91 -24.14 18.71
N PHE A 138 -7.97 -23.05 17.92
CA PHE A 138 -7.24 -21.83 18.20
C PHE A 138 -8.07 -20.86 19.03
N ASP A 139 -7.41 -20.14 19.95
CA ASP A 139 -8.01 -19.08 20.74
C ASP A 139 -7.85 -17.72 20.06
N LEU A 140 -6.71 -17.49 19.37
CA LEU A 140 -6.40 -16.29 18.61
C LEU A 140 -5.74 -16.66 17.29
N ILE A 141 -6.12 -15.98 16.22
CA ILE A 141 -5.43 -15.99 14.93
C ILE A 141 -4.94 -14.58 14.64
N VAL A 142 -3.64 -14.43 14.43
CA VAL A 142 -3.00 -13.19 13.99
C VAL A 142 -2.70 -13.33 12.50
N VAL A 143 -3.25 -12.43 11.69
CA VAL A 143 -3.08 -12.41 10.24
C VAL A 143 -2.21 -11.23 9.87
N ASP A 144 -0.96 -11.50 9.50
CA ASP A 144 -0.04 -10.45 9.05
C ASP A 144 -0.23 -10.18 7.55
N GLU A 145 -0.13 -8.90 7.16
CA GLU A 145 -0.38 -8.40 5.81
C GLU A 145 -1.75 -8.87 5.26
N CYS A 146 -2.80 -8.74 6.08
CA CYS A 146 -4.15 -9.27 5.82
C CYS A 146 -4.88 -8.65 4.62
N HIS A 147 -4.29 -7.64 3.95
CA HIS A 147 -4.77 -7.01 2.72
C HIS A 147 -4.30 -7.74 1.44
N ARG A 148 -3.46 -8.78 1.56
CA ARG A 148 -2.88 -9.48 0.41
C ARG A 148 -3.72 -10.65 -0.03
N GLY A 149 -3.83 -10.79 -1.35
CA GLY A 149 -4.31 -11.97 -2.05
C GLY A 149 -4.77 -11.62 -3.45
N SER A 150 -4.50 -12.50 -4.44
CA SER A 150 -5.30 -12.56 -5.65
C SER A 150 -6.74 -12.96 -5.25
N ALA A 151 -7.73 -12.71 -6.09
CA ALA A 151 -9.12 -13.11 -5.81
C ALA A 151 -9.23 -14.62 -5.42
N ARG A 152 -8.31 -15.45 -5.89
CA ARG A 152 -8.18 -16.87 -5.55
C ARG A 152 -7.55 -17.09 -4.17
N ASP A 153 -6.56 -16.28 -3.80
CA ASP A 153 -5.91 -16.35 -2.49
C ASP A 153 -6.80 -15.75 -1.39
N GLU A 154 -7.58 -14.71 -1.71
CA GLU A 154 -8.58 -14.12 -0.81
C GLU A 154 -9.66 -15.13 -0.43
N SER A 155 -10.11 -15.97 -1.35
CA SER A 155 -11.05 -17.05 -1.04
C SER A 155 -10.44 -18.07 -0.08
N ASN A 156 -9.15 -18.38 -0.21
CA ASN A 156 -8.46 -19.40 0.59
C ASN A 156 -8.22 -18.97 2.05
N TRP A 157 -7.70 -17.75 2.28
CA TRP A 157 -7.47 -17.32 3.67
C TRP A 157 -8.79 -17.04 4.39
N ARG A 158 -9.80 -16.55 3.67
CA ARG A 158 -11.13 -16.32 4.22
C ARG A 158 -11.78 -17.64 4.64
N GLU A 159 -11.71 -18.70 3.81
CA GLU A 159 -12.21 -20.03 4.17
C GLU A 159 -11.54 -20.56 5.46
N ILE A 160 -10.24 -20.33 5.64
CA ILE A 160 -9.52 -20.71 6.88
C ILE A 160 -10.05 -19.93 8.08
N LEU A 161 -10.23 -18.61 7.96
CA LEU A 161 -10.70 -17.79 9.07
C LEU A 161 -12.17 -18.05 9.42
N GLU A 162 -13.01 -18.31 8.41
CA GLU A 162 -14.41 -18.70 8.61
C GLU A 162 -14.52 -20.07 9.29
N TYR A 163 -13.66 -21.02 8.93
CA TYR A 163 -13.62 -22.33 9.59
C TYR A 163 -13.26 -22.20 11.07
N PHE A 164 -12.33 -21.32 11.42
CA PHE A 164 -11.94 -21.03 12.81
C PHE A 164 -12.70 -19.83 13.39
N GLU A 165 -13.93 -19.58 13.00
CA GLU A 165 -14.79 -18.50 13.49
C GLU A 165 -14.84 -18.40 15.03
N PRO A 166 -14.81 -19.52 15.79
CA PRO A 166 -14.75 -19.45 17.26
C PRO A 166 -13.49 -18.78 17.83
N ALA A 167 -12.40 -18.65 17.06
CA ALA A 167 -11.21 -17.94 17.48
C ALA A 167 -11.41 -16.41 17.39
N TYR A 168 -10.71 -15.67 18.26
CA TYR A 168 -10.50 -14.24 18.05
C TYR A 168 -9.54 -14.03 16.87
N GLN A 169 -9.72 -12.96 16.10
CA GLN A 169 -8.96 -12.74 14.88
C GLN A 169 -8.42 -11.31 14.86
N LEU A 170 -7.12 -11.18 14.73
CA LEU A 170 -6.41 -9.90 14.65
C LEU A 170 -5.77 -9.78 13.26
N GLY A 171 -6.32 -8.92 12.41
CA GLY A 171 -5.70 -8.51 11.15
C GLY A 171 -4.70 -7.39 11.38
N MET A 172 -3.57 -7.44 10.68
CA MET A 172 -2.57 -6.37 10.64
C MET A 172 -2.26 -6.02 9.20
N THR A 173 -2.21 -4.74 8.87
CA THR A 173 -1.93 -4.24 7.53
C THR A 173 -1.09 -2.96 7.58
N ALA A 174 -0.32 -2.72 6.52
CA ALA A 174 0.38 -1.46 6.31
C ALA A 174 -0.42 -0.47 5.45
N THR A 175 -1.52 -0.91 4.85
CA THR A 175 -2.30 -0.10 3.92
C THR A 175 -3.59 0.42 4.55
N PRO A 176 -3.90 1.74 4.40
CA PRO A 176 -5.19 2.30 4.80
C PRO A 176 -6.32 1.74 3.92
N LEU A 177 -7.57 2.03 4.30
CA LEU A 177 -8.75 1.64 3.53
C LEU A 177 -8.71 2.22 2.11
N ARG A 178 -8.80 1.33 1.12
CA ARG A 178 -8.86 1.65 -0.31
C ARG A 178 -9.72 0.63 -1.07
N GLU A 179 -9.93 0.88 -2.34
CA GLU A 179 -10.74 -0.01 -3.20
C GLU A 179 -10.14 -1.42 -3.31
N ASP A 180 -8.82 -1.51 -3.43
CA ASP A 180 -8.06 -2.77 -3.53
C ASP A 180 -8.03 -3.63 -2.25
N ASN A 181 -8.33 -3.06 -1.07
CA ASN A 181 -8.35 -3.79 0.21
C ASN A 181 -9.70 -3.71 0.95
N ARG A 182 -10.75 -3.30 0.26
CA ARG A 182 -12.09 -3.11 0.81
C ARG A 182 -12.62 -4.34 1.54
N ASP A 183 -12.41 -5.54 0.99
CA ASP A 183 -12.90 -6.78 1.57
C ASP A 183 -12.23 -7.11 2.92
N THR A 184 -10.96 -6.74 3.10
CA THR A 184 -10.27 -6.85 4.38
C THR A 184 -10.93 -6.01 5.45
N TYR A 185 -11.25 -4.76 5.13
CA TYR A 185 -11.92 -3.85 6.06
C TYR A 185 -13.36 -4.24 6.33
N HIS A 186 -14.07 -4.79 5.35
CA HIS A 186 -15.40 -5.38 5.56
C HIS A 186 -15.35 -6.58 6.50
N TYR A 187 -14.31 -7.41 6.41
CA TYR A 187 -14.17 -8.58 7.25
C TYR A 187 -13.80 -8.25 8.69
N PHE A 188 -12.78 -7.43 8.89
CA PHE A 188 -12.25 -7.09 10.23
C PHE A 188 -12.95 -5.89 10.87
N GLY A 189 -13.61 -5.03 10.09
CA GLY A 189 -14.20 -3.77 10.52
C GLY A 189 -13.20 -2.63 10.61
N LYS A 190 -13.64 -1.51 11.20
CA LYS A 190 -12.79 -0.32 11.41
C LYS A 190 -11.55 -0.66 12.25
N PRO A 191 -10.37 -0.12 11.90
CA PRO A 191 -9.15 -0.31 12.69
C PRO A 191 -9.32 0.17 14.13
N LEU A 192 -8.77 -0.60 15.06
CA LEU A 192 -8.65 -0.18 16.47
C LEU A 192 -7.65 0.96 16.63
N TYR A 193 -6.65 0.99 15.77
CA TYR A 193 -5.60 1.99 15.77
C TYR A 193 -4.98 2.10 14.38
N ILE A 194 -4.71 3.34 13.97
CA ILE A 194 -3.98 3.67 12.75
C ILE A 194 -2.72 4.40 13.16
N TYR A 195 -1.58 3.99 12.63
CA TYR A 195 -0.32 4.70 12.74
C TYR A 195 0.30 4.82 11.34
N SER A 196 0.22 6.02 10.79
CA SER A 196 0.54 6.31 9.40
C SER A 196 2.06 6.44 9.17
N LEU A 197 2.47 6.48 7.90
CA LEU A 197 3.85 6.81 7.52
C LEU A 197 4.17 8.25 7.89
N SER A 198 3.24 9.19 7.64
CA SER A 198 3.37 10.60 8.01
C SER A 198 3.64 10.75 9.50
N GLN A 199 2.77 10.18 10.35
CA GLN A 199 2.97 10.20 11.80
C GLN A 199 4.32 9.63 12.22
N GLY A 200 4.76 8.53 11.57
CA GLY A 200 6.05 7.93 11.87
C GLY A 200 7.25 8.80 11.50
N ILE A 201 7.12 9.63 10.46
CA ILE A 201 8.11 10.62 10.04
C ILE A 201 8.10 11.82 11.01
N GLU A 202 6.93 12.38 11.31
CA GLU A 202 6.75 13.49 12.26
C GLU A 202 7.29 13.15 13.64
N ASP A 203 7.03 11.93 14.12
CA ASP A 203 7.54 11.43 15.40
C ASP A 203 9.05 11.10 15.40
N GLY A 204 9.72 11.17 14.24
CA GLY A 204 11.14 10.84 14.10
C GLY A 204 11.45 9.35 14.21
N PHE A 205 10.49 8.46 14.00
CA PHE A 205 10.70 7.00 14.01
C PHE A 205 10.91 6.41 12.62
N LEU A 206 10.47 7.12 11.57
CA LEU A 206 10.65 6.74 10.19
C LEU A 206 11.40 7.84 9.42
N ALA A 207 12.24 7.43 8.48
CA ALA A 207 13.01 8.34 7.65
C ALA A 207 12.09 9.05 6.63
N PRO A 208 12.16 10.37 6.52
CA PRO A 208 11.58 11.11 5.41
C PRO A 208 12.21 10.67 4.08
N TYR A 209 11.54 10.97 2.98
CA TYR A 209 11.98 10.52 1.67
C TYR A 209 11.92 11.63 0.61
N ARG A 210 12.77 11.47 -0.42
CA ARG A 210 12.82 12.32 -1.60
C ARG A 210 12.45 11.48 -2.81
N VAL A 211 11.57 11.98 -3.66
CA VAL A 211 11.16 11.28 -4.87
C VAL A 211 11.83 11.91 -6.08
N HIS A 212 12.59 11.11 -6.80
CA HIS A 212 13.22 11.46 -8.06
C HIS A 212 12.47 10.75 -9.18
N ARG A 213 11.65 11.48 -9.92
CA ARG A 213 10.97 10.97 -11.10
C ARG A 213 11.86 11.16 -12.31
N VAL A 214 12.23 10.06 -12.96
CA VAL A 214 13.13 10.08 -14.11
C VAL A 214 12.39 9.59 -15.34
N ILE A 215 12.35 10.39 -16.40
CA ILE A 215 11.60 10.10 -17.62
C ILE A 215 12.59 9.82 -18.74
N THR A 216 12.48 8.65 -19.38
CA THR A 216 13.23 8.33 -20.60
C THR A 216 12.43 8.67 -21.84
N THR A 217 13.11 8.80 -22.98
CA THR A 217 12.46 9.08 -24.27
C THR A 217 11.39 8.06 -24.63
N VAL A 218 11.65 6.78 -24.39
CA VAL A 218 10.68 5.70 -24.70
C VAL A 218 9.55 5.60 -23.69
N ASP A 219 9.77 5.98 -22.43
CA ASP A 219 8.70 6.04 -21.43
C ASP A 219 7.75 7.22 -21.70
N ALA A 220 8.24 8.31 -22.32
CA ALA A 220 7.44 9.47 -22.68
C ALA A 220 6.66 9.31 -24.00
N ALA A 221 7.30 8.74 -25.02
CA ALA A 221 6.77 8.70 -26.39
C ALA A 221 6.26 7.31 -26.81
N GLY A 222 6.53 6.26 -26.03
CA GLY A 222 6.38 4.87 -26.45
C GLY A 222 7.51 4.43 -27.40
N TRP A 223 7.50 3.16 -27.73
CA TRP A 223 8.42 2.56 -28.71
C TRP A 223 7.65 1.72 -29.73
N ARG A 224 8.09 1.79 -31.00
CA ARG A 224 7.52 1.00 -32.07
C ARG A 224 8.63 0.34 -32.88
N PRO A 225 8.53 -0.96 -33.24
CA PRO A 225 9.49 -1.60 -34.10
C PRO A 225 9.43 -1.02 -35.53
N THR A 226 10.55 -1.04 -36.22
CA THR A 226 10.58 -0.85 -37.65
C THR A 226 9.97 -2.05 -38.36
N GLN A 227 9.41 -1.85 -39.56
CA GLN A 227 8.74 -2.93 -40.28
C GLN A 227 9.68 -4.13 -40.51
N GLY A 228 9.30 -5.30 -40.04
CA GLY A 228 10.09 -6.53 -40.13
C GLY A 228 11.28 -6.60 -39.20
N GLU A 229 11.34 -5.75 -38.20
CA GLU A 229 12.39 -5.78 -37.17
C GLU A 229 12.37 -7.11 -36.40
N ARG A 230 13.56 -7.66 -36.16
CA ARG A 230 13.73 -8.93 -35.50
C ARG A 230 14.46 -8.74 -34.17
N ASP A 231 14.05 -9.51 -33.17
CA ASP A 231 14.69 -9.54 -31.86
C ASP A 231 16.06 -10.23 -31.89
N ARG A 232 16.76 -10.22 -30.76
CA ARG A 232 18.07 -10.89 -30.52
C ARG A 232 18.10 -12.34 -30.99
N TYR A 233 16.96 -13.03 -31.00
CA TYR A 233 16.83 -14.44 -31.39
C TYR A 233 16.32 -14.62 -32.81
N GLY A 234 16.22 -13.55 -33.61
CA GLY A 234 15.78 -13.58 -35.00
C GLY A 234 14.26 -13.70 -35.18
N ARG A 235 13.47 -13.55 -34.11
CA ARG A 235 12.01 -13.55 -34.16
C ARG A 235 11.51 -12.19 -34.56
N GLU A 236 10.54 -12.15 -35.48
CA GLU A 236 9.90 -10.90 -35.91
C GLU A 236 9.10 -10.31 -34.73
N ILE A 237 9.32 -9.01 -34.46
CA ILE A 237 8.62 -8.28 -33.42
C ILE A 237 7.28 -7.84 -33.99
N PRO A 238 6.14 -8.14 -33.30
CA PRO A 238 4.83 -7.70 -33.76
C PRO A 238 4.78 -6.18 -33.92
N ASP A 239 4.18 -5.69 -35.00
CA ASP A 239 3.95 -4.26 -35.20
C ASP A 239 2.93 -3.77 -34.16
N GLY A 240 3.31 -2.80 -33.36
CA GLY A 240 2.51 -2.22 -32.31
C GLY A 240 3.26 -1.11 -31.57
N GLU A 241 2.53 -0.27 -30.88
CA GLU A 241 3.11 0.71 -29.97
C GLU A 241 3.27 0.07 -28.60
N TYR A 242 4.51 0.00 -28.12
CA TYR A 242 4.85 -0.53 -26.80
C TYR A 242 5.08 0.64 -25.84
N ARG A 243 4.43 0.59 -24.67
CA ARG A 243 4.48 1.62 -23.64
C ARG A 243 5.20 1.11 -22.39
N THR A 244 5.38 1.98 -21.41
CA THR A 244 6.09 1.67 -20.16
C THR A 244 5.60 0.38 -19.48
N GLU A 245 4.32 0.05 -19.61
CA GLU A 245 3.71 -1.17 -19.06
C GLU A 245 4.15 -2.45 -19.77
N ASP A 246 4.57 -2.33 -21.03
CA ASP A 246 5.00 -3.45 -21.88
C ASP A 246 6.51 -3.68 -21.77
N PHE A 247 7.27 -2.66 -21.36
CA PHE A 247 8.71 -2.76 -21.26
C PHE A 247 9.10 -3.79 -20.20
N GLU A 248 10.05 -4.63 -20.57
CA GLU A 248 10.57 -5.77 -19.82
C GLU A 248 9.54 -6.89 -19.55
N ARG A 249 8.28 -6.69 -19.90
CA ARG A 249 7.24 -7.73 -19.85
C ARG A 249 7.03 -8.38 -21.23
N LEU A 250 6.78 -7.58 -22.25
CA LEU A 250 6.56 -8.01 -23.63
C LEU A 250 7.77 -7.72 -24.51
N ILE A 251 8.44 -6.62 -24.26
CA ILE A 251 9.61 -6.16 -25.02
C ILE A 251 10.71 -5.67 -24.07
N ALA A 252 11.89 -6.27 -24.18
CA ALA A 252 13.07 -5.84 -23.46
C ALA A 252 13.93 -4.92 -24.33
N LEU A 253 14.07 -3.67 -23.91
CA LEU A 253 14.87 -2.67 -24.61
C LEU A 253 16.21 -2.50 -23.89
N LYS A 254 17.28 -3.10 -24.41
CA LYS A 254 18.62 -2.98 -23.81
C LYS A 254 19.07 -1.52 -23.67
N ALA A 255 18.76 -0.69 -24.66
CA ALA A 255 19.09 0.74 -24.63
C ALA A 255 18.42 1.46 -23.44
N ARG A 256 17.19 1.06 -23.05
CA ARG A 256 16.50 1.59 -21.85
C ARG A 256 17.21 1.16 -20.56
N THR A 257 17.53 -0.13 -20.44
CA THR A 257 18.29 -0.68 -19.30
C THR A 257 19.65 0.02 -19.16
N ASP A 258 20.37 0.24 -20.27
CA ASP A 258 21.66 0.94 -20.29
C ASP A 258 21.53 2.42 -19.88
N ALA A 259 20.50 3.13 -20.38
CA ALA A 259 20.23 4.54 -20.03
C ALA A 259 19.90 4.68 -18.53
N ILE A 260 19.02 3.84 -17.99
CA ILE A 260 18.67 3.82 -16.57
C ILE A 260 19.89 3.51 -15.70
N SER A 261 20.69 2.51 -16.08
CA SER A 261 21.90 2.12 -15.35
C SER A 261 22.95 3.23 -15.32
N ARG A 262 23.09 3.96 -16.44
CA ARG A 262 23.99 5.12 -16.54
C ARG A 262 23.53 6.25 -15.64
N HIS A 263 22.27 6.64 -15.73
CA HIS A 263 21.70 7.68 -14.89
C HIS A 263 21.82 7.35 -13.39
N LEU A 264 21.49 6.11 -12.99
CA LEU A 264 21.63 5.66 -11.59
C LEU A 264 23.09 5.73 -11.14
N THR A 265 24.03 5.29 -11.98
CA THR A 265 25.46 5.34 -11.68
C THR A 265 25.94 6.79 -11.50
N ASP A 266 25.50 7.71 -12.35
CA ASP A 266 25.86 9.13 -12.27
C ASP A 266 25.20 9.83 -11.06
N PHE A 267 23.95 9.47 -10.75
CA PHE A 267 23.29 9.90 -9.52
C PHE A 267 24.11 9.47 -8.28
N MET A 268 24.51 8.20 -8.20
CA MET A 268 25.31 7.71 -7.08
C MET A 268 26.72 8.34 -7.03
N LYS A 269 27.35 8.62 -8.17
CA LYS A 269 28.64 9.36 -8.20
C LYS A 269 28.53 10.79 -7.65
N ARG A 270 27.40 11.46 -7.88
CA ARG A 270 27.14 12.82 -7.37
C ARG A 270 26.76 12.84 -5.89
N THR A 271 26.16 11.76 -5.40
CA THR A 271 25.67 11.66 -4.01
C THR A 271 26.61 10.82 -3.14
N ASP A 272 26.47 9.50 -3.19
CA ASP A 272 27.29 8.54 -2.43
C ASP A 272 27.35 7.21 -3.17
N ARG A 273 28.53 6.86 -3.69
CA ARG A 273 28.75 5.58 -4.42
C ARG A 273 28.61 4.34 -3.54
N PHE A 274 28.63 4.50 -2.21
CA PHE A 274 28.46 3.42 -1.25
C PHE A 274 27.09 3.42 -0.58
N ALA A 275 26.17 4.29 -1.01
CA ALA A 275 24.80 4.30 -0.54
C ALA A 275 24.13 2.96 -0.89
N LYS A 276 23.73 2.21 0.13
CA LYS A 276 23.03 0.93 -0.05
C LYS A 276 21.75 1.16 -0.86
N THR A 277 21.64 0.46 -1.99
CA THR A 277 20.63 0.68 -3.03
C THR A 277 19.92 -0.63 -3.38
N ILE A 278 18.58 -0.60 -3.48
CA ILE A 278 17.79 -1.74 -3.97
C ILE A 278 17.09 -1.33 -5.27
N VAL A 279 17.30 -2.09 -6.34
CA VAL A 279 16.70 -1.87 -7.67
C VAL A 279 15.62 -2.92 -7.90
N PHE A 280 14.37 -2.50 -7.99
CA PHE A 280 13.21 -3.34 -8.24
C PHE A 280 12.93 -3.48 -9.72
N CYS A 281 13.17 -4.65 -10.26
CA CYS A 281 13.07 -5.02 -11.67
C CYS A 281 11.77 -5.79 -11.96
N VAL A 282 11.39 -5.89 -13.24
CA VAL A 282 10.16 -6.58 -13.68
C VAL A 282 10.25 -8.07 -13.37
N ASP A 283 11.32 -8.72 -13.80
CA ASP A 283 11.57 -10.15 -13.62
C ASP A 283 13.03 -10.44 -13.27
N GLN A 284 13.38 -11.71 -13.19
CA GLN A 284 14.72 -12.17 -12.81
C GLN A 284 15.76 -11.87 -13.90
N GLU A 285 15.35 -11.91 -15.16
CA GLU A 285 16.21 -11.63 -16.30
C GLU A 285 16.55 -10.14 -16.37
N HIS A 286 15.56 -9.28 -16.25
CA HIS A 286 15.76 -7.83 -16.13
C HIS A 286 16.66 -7.48 -14.92
N ALA A 287 16.50 -8.17 -13.80
CA ALA A 287 17.38 -7.98 -12.63
C ALA A 287 18.85 -8.34 -12.93
N ASP A 288 19.11 -9.37 -13.76
CA ASP A 288 20.47 -9.72 -14.18
C ASP A 288 21.03 -8.74 -15.22
N GLU A 289 20.22 -8.29 -16.18
CA GLU A 289 20.63 -7.27 -17.15
C GLU A 289 20.99 -5.96 -16.46
N MET A 290 20.17 -5.47 -15.54
CA MET A 290 20.46 -4.28 -14.71
C MET A 290 21.75 -4.46 -13.90
N ARG A 291 21.93 -5.63 -13.26
CA ARG A 291 23.16 -5.94 -12.52
C ARG A 291 24.39 -5.84 -13.40
N ARG A 292 24.35 -6.44 -14.61
CA ARG A 292 25.47 -6.43 -15.56
C ARG A 292 25.76 -5.01 -16.05
N ALA A 293 24.73 -4.27 -16.43
CA ALA A 293 24.87 -2.89 -16.92
C ALA A 293 25.49 -1.98 -15.87
N ILE A 294 24.99 -2.02 -14.61
CA ILE A 294 25.54 -1.22 -13.51
C ILE A 294 26.98 -1.64 -13.17
N ALA A 295 27.27 -2.96 -13.16
CA ALA A 295 28.62 -3.45 -12.89
C ALA A 295 29.63 -2.97 -13.95
N ASN A 296 29.25 -3.00 -15.22
CA ASN A 296 30.09 -2.51 -16.34
C ASN A 296 30.38 -1.01 -16.26
N LEU A 297 29.50 -0.21 -15.66
CA LEU A 297 29.69 1.23 -15.47
C LEU A 297 30.52 1.56 -14.21
N ASN A 298 30.82 0.58 -13.37
CA ASN A 298 31.59 0.72 -12.13
C ASN A 298 32.76 -0.27 -12.02
N PRO A 299 33.62 -0.40 -13.06
CA PRO A 299 34.67 -1.44 -13.09
C PRO A 299 35.71 -1.27 -11.98
N ASP A 300 35.98 -0.05 -11.53
CA ASP A 300 36.86 0.27 -10.44
C ASP A 300 36.37 -0.34 -9.10
N LEU A 301 35.08 -0.15 -8.80
CA LEU A 301 34.47 -0.68 -7.57
C LEU A 301 34.25 -2.17 -7.64
N VAL A 302 33.87 -2.72 -8.80
CA VAL A 302 33.71 -4.16 -8.99
C VAL A 302 35.07 -4.89 -8.86
N LYS A 303 36.16 -4.27 -9.30
CA LYS A 303 37.50 -4.82 -9.10
C LYS A 303 37.90 -4.88 -7.62
N GLN A 304 37.55 -3.86 -6.85
CA GLN A 304 37.83 -3.79 -5.42
C GLN A 304 36.85 -4.63 -4.59
N TYR A 305 35.59 -4.63 -4.96
CA TYR A 305 34.49 -5.34 -4.32
C TYR A 305 33.73 -6.19 -5.36
N PRO A 306 34.08 -7.45 -5.60
CA PRO A 306 33.48 -8.29 -6.65
C PRO A 306 31.95 -8.39 -6.58
N ASN A 307 31.40 -8.24 -5.39
CA ASN A 307 29.94 -8.24 -5.14
C ASN A 307 29.38 -6.82 -4.93
N TYR A 308 30.02 -5.77 -5.48
CA TYR A 308 29.52 -4.39 -5.39
C TYR A 308 28.06 -4.31 -5.88
N VAL A 309 27.73 -4.97 -7.00
CA VAL A 309 26.38 -5.19 -7.48
C VAL A 309 26.06 -6.68 -7.41
N ALA A 310 25.03 -7.06 -6.69
CA ALA A 310 24.59 -8.43 -6.57
C ALA A 310 23.10 -8.56 -6.93
N ARG A 311 22.74 -9.70 -7.54
CA ARG A 311 21.35 -10.06 -7.78
C ARG A 311 20.82 -10.87 -6.61
N VAL A 312 19.56 -10.62 -6.23
CA VAL A 312 18.86 -11.37 -5.19
C VAL A 312 17.46 -11.70 -5.70
N THR A 313 17.31 -12.91 -6.21
CA THR A 313 16.06 -13.44 -6.78
C THR A 313 15.78 -14.84 -6.23
N ALA A 314 14.59 -15.38 -6.48
CA ALA A 314 14.15 -16.64 -5.87
C ALA A 314 14.98 -17.85 -6.31
N ASP A 315 15.54 -17.84 -7.53
CA ASP A 315 16.33 -18.91 -8.12
C ASP A 315 17.77 -18.99 -7.57
N GLU A 316 18.28 -17.95 -6.92
CA GLU A 316 19.64 -17.95 -6.36
C GLU A 316 19.77 -18.67 -5.00
N GLY A 317 18.67 -19.04 -4.39
CA GLY A 317 18.64 -19.86 -3.18
C GLY A 317 19.53 -19.34 -2.03
N GLY A 318 20.52 -20.13 -1.63
CA GLY A 318 21.43 -19.80 -0.52
C GLY A 318 22.40 -18.65 -0.82
N ILE A 319 22.82 -18.48 -2.08
CA ILE A 319 23.75 -17.40 -2.49
C ILE A 319 23.06 -16.04 -2.37
N GLY A 320 21.84 -15.93 -2.89
CA GLY A 320 21.06 -14.71 -2.79
C GLY A 320 20.77 -14.32 -1.34
N ARG A 321 20.45 -15.30 -0.48
CA ARG A 321 20.28 -15.06 0.97
C ARG A 321 21.57 -14.56 1.61
N GLY A 322 22.73 -15.09 1.23
CA GLY A 322 24.04 -14.64 1.70
C GLY A 322 24.35 -13.19 1.28
N HIS A 323 23.98 -12.79 0.06
CA HIS A 323 24.11 -11.39 -0.38
C HIS A 323 23.18 -10.47 0.41
N LEU A 324 21.94 -10.90 0.64
CA LEU A 324 20.97 -10.14 1.42
C LEU A 324 21.42 -9.95 2.87
N SER A 325 21.89 -11.01 3.55
CA SER A 325 22.40 -10.92 4.92
C SER A 325 23.53 -9.90 5.03
N ARG A 326 24.52 -9.96 4.14
CA ARG A 326 25.62 -8.97 4.11
C ARG A 326 25.16 -7.55 3.79
N PHE A 327 24.16 -7.39 2.92
CA PHE A 327 23.59 -6.07 2.64
C PHE A 327 22.94 -5.44 3.87
N GLN A 328 22.32 -6.24 4.73
CA GLN A 328 21.67 -5.80 5.96
C GLN A 328 22.66 -5.48 7.09
N GLU A 329 23.87 -6.03 7.04
CA GLU A 329 24.90 -5.79 8.04
C GLU A 329 25.49 -4.38 7.90
N LEU A 330 25.68 -3.71 9.04
CA LEU A 330 26.20 -2.33 9.09
C LEU A 330 27.67 -2.22 8.74
N GLU A 331 28.44 -3.21 9.17
CA GLU A 331 29.90 -3.22 9.02
C GLU A 331 30.35 -3.74 7.63
N THR A 332 29.44 -4.35 6.89
CA THR A 332 29.77 -4.94 5.58
C THR A 332 29.53 -3.93 4.46
N ILE A 333 30.62 -3.54 3.77
CA ILE A 333 30.59 -2.58 2.66
C ILE A 333 29.78 -3.17 1.47
N ALA A 334 30.12 -4.36 0.99
CA ALA A 334 29.50 -4.96 -0.19
C ALA A 334 28.62 -6.17 0.17
N PRO A 335 27.50 -6.37 -0.50
CA PRO A 335 26.98 -5.62 -1.67
C PRO A 335 26.52 -4.21 -1.32
N VAL A 336 26.69 -3.28 -2.27
CA VAL A 336 26.15 -1.93 -2.20
C VAL A 336 24.84 -1.82 -2.95
N ILE A 337 24.77 -2.43 -4.13
CA ILE A 337 23.57 -2.42 -4.99
C ILE A 337 23.01 -3.84 -5.08
N LEU A 338 21.72 -3.99 -4.75
CA LEU A 338 20.97 -5.23 -5.00
C LEU A 338 19.99 -5.02 -6.13
N THR A 339 20.01 -5.90 -7.13
CA THR A 339 18.94 -5.98 -8.14
C THR A 339 18.01 -7.14 -7.81
N THR A 340 16.71 -6.93 -7.86
CA THR A 340 15.71 -7.93 -7.47
C THR A 340 14.45 -7.80 -8.31
N SER A 341 13.67 -8.86 -8.37
CA SER A 341 12.30 -8.81 -8.92
C SER A 341 11.27 -8.69 -7.78
N GLN A 342 10.66 -9.79 -7.38
CA GLN A 342 9.60 -9.80 -6.36
C GLN A 342 10.08 -10.17 -4.95
N LEU A 343 11.26 -10.76 -4.81
CA LEU A 343 11.69 -11.37 -3.54
C LEU A 343 11.84 -10.34 -2.41
N LEU A 344 12.42 -9.18 -2.70
CA LEU A 344 12.71 -8.15 -1.70
C LEU A 344 11.54 -7.18 -1.44
N THR A 345 10.40 -7.37 -2.08
CA THR A 345 9.21 -6.54 -1.82
C THR A 345 8.66 -6.77 -0.41
N THR A 346 8.82 -7.95 0.16
CA THR A 346 8.28 -8.33 1.48
C THR A 346 9.29 -9.00 2.39
N GLY A 347 9.11 -8.83 3.70
CA GLY A 347 9.83 -9.59 4.73
C GLY A 347 11.29 -9.21 4.95
N VAL A 348 11.87 -8.30 4.16
CA VAL A 348 13.28 -7.91 4.28
C VAL A 348 13.40 -6.63 5.08
N ASP A 349 14.13 -6.64 6.19
CA ASP A 349 14.51 -5.43 6.92
C ASP A 349 15.86 -4.93 6.38
N ALA A 350 15.87 -3.78 5.71
CA ALA A 350 17.08 -3.18 5.13
C ALA A 350 17.33 -1.79 5.74
N PRO A 351 17.76 -1.71 7.01
CA PRO A 351 17.88 -0.44 7.73
C PRO A 351 18.91 0.51 7.12
N THR A 352 19.89 -0.03 6.39
CA THR A 352 20.94 0.73 5.72
C THR A 352 20.57 1.24 4.32
N CYS A 353 19.41 0.81 3.75
CA CYS A 353 19.02 1.18 2.39
C CYS A 353 18.75 2.68 2.29
N LYS A 354 19.57 3.39 1.51
CA LYS A 354 19.47 4.84 1.24
C LYS A 354 18.74 5.15 -0.07
N ASN A 355 18.76 4.23 -1.05
CA ASN A 355 18.10 4.43 -2.33
C ASN A 355 17.19 3.23 -2.67
N VAL A 356 15.96 3.54 -2.99
CA VAL A 356 14.94 2.62 -3.52
C VAL A 356 14.71 2.97 -4.97
N VAL A 357 15.08 2.09 -5.88
CA VAL A 357 15.04 2.33 -7.34
C VAL A 357 13.96 1.47 -7.96
N ILE A 358 13.03 2.09 -8.68
CA ILE A 358 11.86 1.45 -9.26
C ILE A 358 11.98 1.51 -10.78
N VAL A 359 12.23 0.36 -11.41
CA VAL A 359 12.36 0.22 -12.87
C VAL A 359 11.25 -0.67 -13.46
N ARG A 360 10.24 -0.96 -12.68
CA ARG A 360 9.03 -1.69 -13.08
C ARG A 360 7.76 -0.93 -12.69
N VAL A 361 6.68 -1.13 -13.44
CA VAL A 361 5.38 -0.55 -13.10
C VAL A 361 4.84 -1.17 -11.81
N ILE A 362 4.33 -0.33 -10.93
CA ILE A 362 3.70 -0.70 -9.66
C ILE A 362 2.22 -0.35 -9.76
N ASN A 363 1.36 -1.37 -9.75
CA ASN A 363 -0.09 -1.22 -9.90
C ASN A 363 -0.85 -1.27 -8.57
N SER A 364 -0.17 -1.64 -7.47
CA SER A 364 -0.79 -1.83 -6.16
C SER A 364 -0.16 -0.92 -5.12
N MET A 365 -0.99 -0.20 -4.37
CA MET A 365 -0.56 0.60 -3.22
C MET A 365 0.13 -0.26 -2.14
N SER A 366 -0.38 -1.47 -1.94
CA SER A 366 0.21 -2.42 -1.00
C SER A 366 1.65 -2.76 -1.39
N GLU A 367 1.89 -3.07 -2.66
CA GLU A 367 3.22 -3.35 -3.18
C GLU A 367 4.13 -2.12 -3.08
N PHE A 368 3.62 -0.95 -3.46
CA PHE A 368 4.34 0.31 -3.33
C PHE A 368 4.81 0.55 -1.89
N LYS A 369 3.91 0.47 -0.90
CA LYS A 369 4.28 0.67 0.51
C LYS A 369 5.29 -0.33 1.05
N GLN A 370 5.29 -1.54 0.53
CA GLN A 370 6.30 -2.52 0.90
C GLN A 370 7.66 -2.22 0.29
N ILE A 371 7.69 -1.75 -0.96
CA ILE A 371 8.91 -1.33 -1.64
C ILE A 371 9.53 -0.14 -0.93
N ILE A 372 8.77 0.94 -0.71
CA ILE A 372 9.28 2.13 -0.01
C ILE A 372 9.65 1.82 1.44
N GLY A 373 8.93 0.91 2.07
CA GLY A 373 9.21 0.45 3.44
C GLY A 373 10.63 -0.12 3.64
N ARG A 374 11.34 -0.44 2.55
CA ARG A 374 12.78 -0.82 2.64
C ARG A 374 13.66 0.37 2.99
N GLY A 375 13.25 1.59 2.63
CA GLY A 375 13.97 2.82 2.93
C GLY A 375 13.59 3.49 4.25
N THR A 376 12.45 3.19 4.85
CA THR A 376 11.85 3.99 5.94
C THR A 376 12.57 3.94 7.30
N ARG A 377 13.56 3.08 7.50
CA ARG A 377 14.31 3.02 8.77
C ARG A 377 15.26 4.19 8.91
N ILE A 378 15.20 4.92 10.02
CA ILE A 378 16.23 5.88 10.42
C ILE A 378 17.43 5.12 11.00
N ARG A 379 18.64 5.56 10.64
CA ARG A 379 19.90 5.07 11.18
C ARG A 379 20.88 6.24 11.26
N GLU A 380 20.78 7.02 12.34
CA GLU A 380 21.65 8.16 12.61
C GLU A 380 23.13 7.76 12.72
N ASP A 381 23.40 6.61 13.32
CA ASP A 381 24.73 6.01 13.43
C ASP A 381 25.36 5.63 12.07
N TYR A 382 24.54 5.49 11.03
CA TYR A 382 24.95 5.23 9.64
C TYR A 382 24.84 6.50 8.76
N GLY A 383 24.50 7.64 9.34
CA GLY A 383 24.25 8.89 8.60
C GLY A 383 23.06 8.80 7.65
N LYS A 384 22.07 7.95 7.96
CA LYS A 384 20.85 7.81 7.18
C LYS A 384 19.71 8.53 7.89
N LEU A 385 19.50 9.79 7.51
CA LEU A 385 18.43 10.65 8.02
C LEU A 385 17.22 10.69 7.07
N TYR A 386 17.41 10.36 5.80
CA TYR A 386 16.39 10.27 4.76
C TYR A 386 16.77 9.16 3.76
N PHE A 387 15.87 8.86 2.83
CA PHE A 387 16.16 7.98 1.70
C PHE A 387 15.59 8.52 0.40
N ASN A 388 16.14 8.07 -0.73
CA ASN A 388 15.69 8.46 -2.05
C ASN A 388 14.85 7.36 -2.68
N ILE A 389 13.81 7.75 -3.40
CA ILE A 389 13.02 6.90 -4.29
C ILE A 389 13.29 7.39 -5.71
N LEU A 390 13.94 6.56 -6.54
CA LEU A 390 14.15 6.86 -7.96
C LEU A 390 13.13 6.08 -8.77
N ASP A 391 12.14 6.78 -9.33
CA ASP A 391 11.05 6.19 -10.12
C ASP A 391 11.27 6.45 -11.61
N TYR A 392 11.60 5.38 -12.35
CA TYR A 392 11.80 5.40 -13.81
C TYR A 392 10.54 5.05 -14.60
N THR A 393 9.42 4.81 -13.94
CA THR A 393 8.16 4.42 -14.59
C THR A 393 7.04 5.42 -14.38
N GLY A 394 7.21 6.35 -13.45
CA GLY A 394 6.17 7.29 -13.02
C GLY A 394 5.01 6.62 -12.27
N SER A 395 5.04 5.28 -12.11
CA SER A 395 3.96 4.54 -11.45
C SER A 395 3.96 4.73 -9.94
N ALA A 396 5.13 4.87 -9.33
CA ALA A 396 5.25 5.09 -7.89
C ALA A 396 4.67 6.44 -7.47
N THR A 397 4.86 7.49 -8.29
CA THR A 397 4.37 8.84 -8.01
C THR A 397 2.84 8.87 -7.92
N LYS A 398 2.14 8.05 -8.73
CA LYS A 398 0.67 7.92 -8.68
C LYS A 398 0.18 7.28 -7.38
N GLN A 399 1.03 6.53 -6.68
CA GLN A 399 0.68 5.82 -5.46
C GLN A 399 0.78 6.67 -4.18
N PHE A 400 1.37 7.88 -4.25
CA PHE A 400 1.35 8.85 -3.14
C PHE A 400 -0.01 9.58 -3.04
N ALA A 401 -1.09 8.82 -3.14
CA ALA A 401 -2.44 9.36 -3.27
C ALA A 401 -3.15 9.60 -1.94
N ASP A 402 -2.53 9.26 -0.81
CA ASP A 402 -3.11 9.44 0.53
C ASP A 402 -2.22 10.32 1.41
N PRO A 403 -2.39 11.66 1.32
CA PRO A 403 -1.59 12.61 2.09
C PRO A 403 -1.63 12.36 3.60
N ASN A 404 -2.78 11.99 4.14
CA ASN A 404 -2.95 11.76 5.57
C ASN A 404 -2.23 10.50 6.07
N PHE A 405 -1.97 9.54 5.19
CA PHE A 405 -1.25 8.33 5.55
C PHE A 405 0.21 8.35 5.09
N ASP A 406 0.48 8.91 3.91
CA ASP A 406 1.81 8.88 3.29
C ASP A 406 2.66 10.11 3.62
N GLY A 407 2.03 11.23 4.04
CA GLY A 407 2.68 12.53 4.13
C GLY A 407 2.79 13.19 2.74
N PHE A 408 3.33 14.41 2.72
CA PHE A 408 3.51 15.20 1.51
C PHE A 408 4.99 15.43 1.23
N PRO A 409 5.46 15.34 -0.01
CA PRO A 409 6.73 15.93 -0.41
C PRO A 409 6.58 17.44 -0.65
N ASP A 410 7.56 18.22 -0.24
CA ASP A 410 7.44 19.71 -0.13
C ASP A 410 8.00 20.50 -1.29
N PHE A 411 8.78 19.93 -2.19
CA PHE A 411 9.39 20.68 -3.27
C PHE A 411 9.38 19.92 -4.61
N SER A 412 8.97 20.60 -5.68
CA SER A 412 9.02 20.09 -7.05
C SER A 412 9.94 21.00 -7.87
N GLU A 413 11.07 20.48 -8.29
CA GLU A 413 11.94 21.13 -9.25
C GLU A 413 12.05 20.24 -10.51
N ASP A 414 11.57 20.74 -11.65
CA ASP A 414 11.72 20.06 -12.91
C ASP A 414 13.05 20.42 -13.55
N ILE A 415 13.96 19.46 -13.62
CA ILE A 415 15.24 19.61 -14.29
C ILE A 415 15.17 18.93 -15.64
N VAL A 416 15.22 19.68 -16.71
CA VAL A 416 15.36 19.14 -18.08
C VAL A 416 16.86 19.03 -18.40
N ILE A 417 17.30 17.82 -18.73
CA ILE A 417 18.71 17.51 -18.96
C ILE A 417 18.89 17.16 -20.46
N ASP A 418 19.96 17.66 -21.09
CA ASP A 418 20.35 17.29 -22.45
C ASP A 418 20.92 15.86 -22.53
N GLY A 419 21.15 15.36 -23.74
CA GLY A 419 21.70 14.02 -23.99
C GLY A 419 23.13 13.81 -23.41
N GLU A 420 23.78 14.85 -22.92
CA GLU A 420 25.11 14.83 -22.30
C GLU A 420 25.01 14.95 -20.77
N GLY A 421 23.81 15.15 -20.21
CA GLY A 421 23.57 15.26 -18.77
C GLY A 421 23.67 16.70 -18.23
N ASN A 422 23.67 17.73 -19.10
CA ASN A 422 23.68 19.12 -18.67
C ASN A 422 22.26 19.65 -18.50
N THR A 423 22.03 20.50 -17.51
CA THR A 423 20.72 21.14 -17.26
C THR A 423 20.42 22.15 -18.36
N ILE A 424 19.34 21.96 -19.12
CA ILE A 424 18.92 22.84 -20.22
C ILE A 424 18.05 24.00 -19.74
N SER A 425 17.21 23.79 -18.73
CA SER A 425 16.42 24.87 -18.12
C SER A 425 16.00 24.53 -16.69
N GLU A 426 16.08 25.55 -15.83
CA GLU A 426 15.38 25.63 -14.56
C GLU A 426 14.11 26.45 -14.83
N GLY A 427 12.93 25.85 -14.73
CA GLY A 427 11.67 26.56 -14.95
C GLY A 427 10.51 25.82 -14.33
N GLU A 428 9.55 26.57 -13.77
CA GLU A 428 8.23 26.04 -13.46
C GLU A 428 7.60 25.51 -14.74
N ILE A 429 7.44 24.19 -14.84
CA ILE A 429 6.66 23.60 -15.91
C ILE A 429 5.22 23.52 -15.42
N ASN A 430 4.35 24.33 -16.02
CA ASN A 430 2.92 24.08 -16.04
C ASN A 430 2.72 22.67 -16.61
N GLU A 431 2.17 21.78 -15.81
CA GLU A 431 1.72 20.41 -16.05
C GLU A 431 2.37 19.67 -17.23
N PRO A 432 3.09 18.57 -16.99
CA PRO A 432 3.42 17.66 -18.07
C PRO A 432 2.10 17.20 -18.71
N PRO A 433 2.08 16.97 -20.05
CA PRO A 433 0.91 16.44 -20.69
C PRO A 433 0.52 15.16 -19.93
N ALA A 434 -0.69 15.15 -19.40
CA ALA A 434 -1.24 13.99 -18.75
C ALA A 434 -1.08 12.82 -19.74
N ILE A 435 -0.28 11.83 -19.37
CA ILE A 435 -0.31 10.54 -20.04
C ILE A 435 -1.63 9.93 -19.57
N TYR A 436 -2.70 10.28 -20.27
CA TYR A 436 -3.97 9.62 -20.14
C TYR A 436 -3.75 8.20 -20.67
N GLY A 437 -3.51 7.26 -19.76
CA GLY A 437 -3.89 5.90 -20.03
C GLY A 437 -5.41 5.92 -20.15
N ASP A 438 -5.88 5.85 -21.38
CA ASP A 438 -7.26 5.53 -21.68
C ASP A 438 -7.59 4.27 -20.87
N GLU A 439 -8.59 4.34 -20.00
CA GLU A 439 -9.19 3.17 -19.39
C GLU A 439 -9.93 2.40 -20.49
N GLY A 440 -9.14 1.73 -21.34
CA GLY A 440 -9.65 0.72 -22.23
C GLY A 440 -10.20 -0.41 -21.36
N GLU A 441 -11.52 -0.49 -21.26
CA GLU A 441 -12.21 -1.66 -20.79
C GLU A 441 -11.61 -2.89 -21.45
N ASN A 442 -10.86 -3.68 -20.70
CA ASN A 442 -10.54 -5.03 -21.12
C ASN A 442 -11.85 -5.81 -21.16
N PRO A 443 -12.30 -6.30 -22.34
CA PRO A 443 -13.44 -7.18 -22.40
C PRO A 443 -13.14 -8.42 -21.56
N PRO A 444 -14.14 -8.97 -20.85
CA PRO A 444 -13.95 -10.18 -20.07
C PRO A 444 -13.47 -11.30 -20.99
N PRO A 445 -12.55 -12.16 -20.57
CA PRO A 445 -12.09 -13.28 -21.36
C PRO A 445 -13.26 -14.24 -21.58
N THR A 446 -13.77 -14.29 -22.80
CA THR A 446 -14.65 -15.38 -23.25
C THR A 446 -13.80 -16.63 -23.35
N GLY A 447 -14.27 -17.65 -22.66
CA GLY A 447 -13.62 -18.88 -22.34
C GLY A 447 -12.95 -19.64 -23.47
N GLU A 448 -11.86 -20.23 -23.11
CA GLU A 448 -11.53 -21.66 -23.26
C GLU A 448 -10.25 -21.86 -22.46
N GLU A 449 -10.27 -22.85 -21.58
CA GLU A 449 -9.16 -23.20 -20.68
C GLU A 449 -8.03 -23.82 -21.50
N ASP A 450 -7.09 -22.99 -21.94
CA ASP A 450 -5.72 -23.39 -22.23
C ASP A 450 -4.81 -22.74 -21.16
N GLU A 451 -3.86 -23.51 -20.62
CA GLU A 451 -2.86 -23.04 -19.68
C GLU A 451 -2.27 -21.71 -20.20
N PRO A 452 -2.19 -20.64 -19.37
CA PRO A 452 -1.67 -19.37 -19.83
C PRO A 452 -0.18 -19.55 -20.14
N SER A 453 0.13 -19.75 -21.43
CA SER A 453 1.50 -19.60 -21.94
C SER A 453 1.93 -18.17 -21.59
N GLN A 454 3.00 -18.04 -20.80
CA GLN A 454 3.57 -16.71 -20.50
C GLN A 454 3.73 -15.96 -21.82
N PRO A 455 3.31 -14.69 -21.91
CA PRO A 455 3.45 -13.91 -23.12
C PRO A 455 4.92 -13.92 -23.55
N ARG A 456 5.16 -14.18 -24.84
CA ARG A 456 6.52 -14.27 -25.38
C ARG A 456 7.19 -12.89 -25.31
N LYS A 457 8.31 -12.80 -24.60
CA LYS A 457 9.11 -11.58 -24.51
C LYS A 457 10.06 -11.46 -25.70
N TYR A 458 10.15 -10.26 -26.29
CA TYR A 458 11.05 -9.92 -27.41
C TYR A 458 12.19 -9.05 -26.90
N TYR A 459 13.40 -9.20 -27.46
CA TYR A 459 14.62 -8.56 -26.98
C TYR A 459 15.25 -7.71 -28.07
N VAL A 460 15.34 -6.41 -27.83
CA VAL A 460 15.89 -5.41 -28.75
C VAL A 460 17.23 -4.90 -28.19
N ASP A 461 18.33 -5.18 -28.92
CA ASP A 461 19.68 -4.79 -28.51
C ASP A 461 20.10 -3.42 -29.07
N GLY A 462 19.42 -2.92 -30.11
CA GLY A 462 19.69 -1.64 -30.77
C GLY A 462 18.85 -0.48 -30.21
N GLY A 463 19.09 0.71 -30.76
CA GLY A 463 18.34 1.92 -30.47
C GLY A 463 19.04 2.86 -29.49
N LEU A 464 18.56 4.10 -29.39
CA LEU A 464 19.04 5.13 -28.49
C LEU A 464 17.91 5.51 -27.52
N VAL A 465 18.18 5.41 -26.22
CA VAL A 465 17.28 5.85 -25.16
C VAL A 465 18.02 6.88 -24.29
N GLN A 466 17.40 8.02 -24.09
CA GLN A 466 17.93 9.12 -23.30
C GLN A 466 17.00 9.45 -22.14
N VAL A 467 17.55 9.99 -21.05
CA VAL A 467 16.78 10.62 -19.98
C VAL A 467 16.44 12.04 -20.44
N ILE A 468 15.16 12.37 -20.51
CA ILE A 468 14.66 13.67 -20.97
C ILE A 468 14.06 14.52 -19.85
N GLY A 469 13.86 13.95 -18.67
CA GLY A 469 13.35 14.67 -17.51
C GLY A 469 13.76 14.01 -16.22
N HIS A 470 14.12 14.83 -15.23
CA HIS A 470 14.39 14.40 -13.86
C HIS A 470 13.71 15.37 -12.91
N GLN A 471 12.68 14.90 -12.24
CA GLN A 471 11.91 15.67 -11.28
C GLN A 471 12.25 15.20 -9.86
N VAL A 472 12.59 16.13 -8.98
CA VAL A 472 12.89 15.86 -7.57
C VAL A 472 11.76 16.41 -6.71
N LEU A 473 11.21 15.54 -5.88
CA LEU A 473 10.12 15.84 -4.97
C LEU A 473 10.62 15.61 -3.54
N GLU A 474 10.69 16.68 -2.74
CA GLU A 474 11.15 16.61 -1.35
C GLU A 474 9.97 16.73 -0.37
N LEU A 475 10.01 15.95 0.70
CA LEU A 475 9.15 16.13 1.87
C LEU A 475 9.84 17.08 2.84
N ASP A 476 9.14 18.10 3.34
CA ASP A 476 9.65 18.88 4.46
C ASP A 476 9.28 18.26 5.82
N ALA A 477 9.91 18.78 6.85
CA ALA A 477 9.69 18.35 8.23
C ALA A 477 8.26 18.69 8.75
N ASP A 478 7.57 19.62 8.07
CA ASP A 478 6.23 20.11 8.45
C ASP A 478 5.11 19.56 7.56
N GLY A 479 5.42 18.63 6.62
CA GLY A 479 4.43 17.85 5.86
C GLY A 479 3.65 18.62 4.81
N LYS A 480 4.23 19.63 4.13
CA LYS A 480 3.56 20.38 3.04
C LYS A 480 3.97 19.92 1.64
N GLN A 481 3.08 19.41 1.01
CA GLN A 481 2.44 19.32 -0.31
C GLN A 481 3.23 18.92 -1.56
N LEU A 482 2.87 17.71 -2.08
CA LEU A 482 2.75 17.50 -3.53
C LEU A 482 1.33 17.07 -3.88
N ARG A 483 0.65 17.85 -4.71
CA ARG A 483 -0.57 17.40 -5.39
C ARG A 483 -0.15 16.64 -6.65
N THR A 484 -0.25 15.31 -6.61
CA THR A 484 -0.17 14.47 -7.80
C THR A 484 -1.52 13.85 -8.16
N ILE A 485 -2.54 14.05 -7.33
CA ILE A 485 -3.92 13.64 -7.60
C ILE A 485 -4.79 14.85 -7.32
N GLN A 486 -5.74 15.13 -8.20
CA GLN A 486 -6.77 16.10 -7.91
C GLN A 486 -7.52 15.64 -6.64
N TYR A 487 -7.87 16.58 -5.77
CA TYR A 487 -8.58 16.27 -4.53
C TYR A 487 -9.91 15.54 -4.78
N THR A 488 -10.52 15.80 -5.94
CA THR A 488 -11.69 15.09 -6.46
C THR A 488 -11.44 13.61 -6.69
N ASP A 489 -10.32 13.24 -7.32
CA ASP A 489 -9.97 11.83 -7.58
C ASP A 489 -9.62 11.10 -6.28
N TYR A 490 -8.94 11.78 -5.36
CA TYR A 490 -8.68 11.27 -4.02
C TYR A 490 -9.99 10.95 -3.28
N THR A 491 -10.91 11.90 -3.27
CA THR A 491 -12.24 11.73 -2.65
C THR A 491 -13.04 10.63 -3.33
N ALA A 492 -13.01 10.57 -4.68
CA ALA A 492 -13.67 9.51 -5.45
C ALA A 492 -13.19 8.13 -5.03
N SER A 493 -11.88 7.93 -4.95
CA SER A 493 -11.27 6.68 -4.49
C SER A 493 -11.74 6.28 -3.09
N LYS A 494 -11.78 7.24 -2.14
CA LYS A 494 -12.23 6.98 -0.77
C LYS A 494 -13.70 6.60 -0.69
N VAL A 495 -14.57 7.33 -1.40
CA VAL A 495 -16.02 7.07 -1.43
C VAL A 495 -16.32 5.72 -2.10
N ARG A 496 -15.68 5.39 -3.22
CA ARG A 496 -15.84 4.09 -3.90
C ARG A 496 -15.35 2.91 -3.05
N THR A 497 -14.39 3.14 -2.16
CA THR A 497 -13.95 2.11 -1.21
C THR A 497 -15.03 1.80 -0.17
N LEU A 498 -15.81 2.79 0.24
CA LEU A 498 -16.88 2.64 1.22
C LEU A 498 -18.20 2.16 0.61
N PHE A 499 -18.51 2.59 -0.63
CA PHE A 499 -19.80 2.38 -1.29
C PHE A 499 -19.64 1.79 -2.69
N ARG A 500 -20.58 0.90 -3.06
CA ARG A 500 -20.59 0.24 -4.38
C ARG A 500 -21.26 1.08 -5.47
N SER A 501 -22.14 1.99 -5.09
CA SER A 501 -22.91 2.80 -6.02
C SER A 501 -23.43 4.08 -5.34
N ALA A 502 -23.87 5.04 -6.17
CA ALA A 502 -24.53 6.24 -5.68
C ALA A 502 -25.79 5.94 -4.84
N ASN A 503 -26.54 4.90 -5.19
CA ASN A 503 -27.73 4.52 -4.42
C ASN A 503 -27.36 3.98 -3.02
N ASP A 504 -26.30 3.17 -2.93
CA ASP A 504 -25.79 2.66 -1.65
C ASP A 504 -25.35 3.80 -0.72
N LEU A 505 -24.66 4.81 -1.28
CA LEU A 505 -24.31 6.04 -0.56
C LEU A 505 -25.55 6.83 -0.12
N GLN A 506 -26.56 7.00 -0.99
CA GLN A 506 -27.78 7.71 -0.69
C GLN A 506 -28.60 7.03 0.42
N ASP A 507 -28.70 5.72 0.40
CA ASP A 507 -29.43 4.93 1.40
C ASP A 507 -28.77 5.06 2.80
N GLN A 508 -27.44 5.03 2.86
CA GLN A 508 -26.74 5.22 4.13
C GLN A 508 -26.74 6.67 4.61
N TRP A 509 -26.70 7.63 3.68
CA TRP A 509 -26.83 9.05 4.01
C TRP A 509 -28.18 9.41 4.60
N ALA A 510 -29.25 8.74 4.20
CA ALA A 510 -30.59 8.93 4.75
C ALA A 510 -30.70 8.58 6.24
N ASN A 511 -29.82 7.70 6.75
CA ASN A 511 -29.77 7.38 8.18
C ASN A 511 -28.84 8.35 8.92
N PRO A 512 -29.37 9.13 9.91
CA PRO A 512 -28.59 10.14 10.62
C PRO A 512 -27.32 9.62 11.30
N LEU A 513 -27.36 8.43 11.92
CA LEU A 513 -26.22 7.82 12.61
C LEU A 513 -25.15 7.38 11.61
N SER A 514 -25.55 6.70 10.54
CA SER A 514 -24.64 6.26 9.47
C SER A 514 -24.00 7.46 8.78
N ARG A 515 -24.75 8.54 8.57
CA ARG A 515 -24.25 9.79 7.98
C ARG A 515 -23.19 10.44 8.87
N GLU A 516 -23.43 10.57 10.18
CA GLU A 516 -22.47 11.16 11.12
C GLU A 516 -21.17 10.34 11.19
N GLU A 517 -21.28 9.00 11.20
CA GLU A 517 -20.12 8.11 11.14
C GLU A 517 -19.35 8.23 9.82
N LEU A 518 -20.07 8.36 8.69
CA LEU A 518 -19.47 8.55 7.38
C LEU A 518 -18.71 9.89 7.31
N LEU A 519 -19.35 11.00 7.74
CA LEU A 519 -18.73 12.32 7.75
C LEU A 519 -17.45 12.31 8.56
N ARG A 520 -17.49 11.77 9.78
CA ARG A 520 -16.30 11.62 10.62
C ARG A 520 -15.22 10.76 9.96
N SER A 521 -15.60 9.66 9.32
CA SER A 521 -14.65 8.79 8.62
C SER A 521 -13.98 9.48 7.43
N LEU A 522 -14.70 10.35 6.71
CA LEU A 522 -14.15 11.14 5.61
C LEU A 522 -13.24 12.26 6.13
N GLU A 523 -13.65 12.96 7.19
CA GLU A 523 -12.83 13.99 7.84
C GLU A 523 -11.53 13.42 8.43
N GLU A 524 -11.60 12.26 9.10
CA GLU A 524 -10.41 11.56 9.59
C GLU A 524 -9.44 11.14 8.46
N GLN A 525 -9.93 11.09 7.23
CA GLN A 525 -9.14 10.83 6.02
C GLN A 525 -8.81 12.11 5.25
N GLY A 526 -9.04 13.29 5.82
CA GLY A 526 -8.73 14.59 5.21
C GLY A 526 -9.68 15.01 4.11
N VAL A 527 -10.87 14.42 4.02
CA VAL A 527 -11.92 14.84 3.07
C VAL A 527 -12.88 15.77 3.78
N THR A 528 -12.81 17.07 3.46
CA THR A 528 -13.76 18.10 3.90
C THR A 528 -14.61 18.56 2.73
N PHE A 529 -15.87 18.94 2.99
CA PHE A 529 -16.78 19.37 1.92
C PHE A 529 -16.38 20.70 1.31
N GLU A 530 -15.83 21.61 2.10
CA GLU A 530 -15.35 22.90 1.61
C GLU A 530 -14.23 22.72 0.59
N ALA A 531 -13.23 21.92 0.93
CA ALA A 531 -12.12 21.63 0.04
C ALA A 531 -12.56 20.86 -1.21
N LEU A 532 -13.55 19.94 -1.07
CA LEU A 532 -14.10 19.20 -2.19
C LEU A 532 -14.92 20.10 -3.12
N ALA A 533 -15.74 20.99 -2.57
CA ALA A 533 -16.55 21.95 -3.34
C ALA A 533 -15.66 22.93 -4.11
N GLU A 534 -14.56 23.38 -3.52
CA GLU A 534 -13.55 24.21 -4.16
C GLU A 534 -12.83 23.45 -5.28
N ALA A 535 -12.35 22.23 -4.99
CA ALA A 535 -11.63 21.43 -5.96
C ALA A 535 -12.49 20.95 -7.14
N ALA A 536 -13.79 20.76 -6.93
CA ALA A 536 -14.75 20.41 -7.96
C ALA A 536 -15.34 21.64 -8.68
N GLU A 537 -14.96 22.87 -8.31
CA GLU A 537 -15.52 24.13 -8.82
C GLU A 537 -17.06 24.24 -8.63
N GLN A 538 -17.59 23.65 -7.56
CA GLN A 538 -19.03 23.55 -7.26
C GLN A 538 -19.37 24.05 -5.84
N PRO A 539 -19.13 25.33 -5.52
CA PRO A 539 -19.25 25.86 -4.14
C PRO A 539 -20.68 25.81 -3.58
N GLU A 540 -21.69 25.78 -4.44
CA GLU A 540 -23.13 25.74 -4.05
C GLU A 540 -23.71 24.31 -4.06
N ALA A 541 -22.92 23.29 -4.36
CA ALA A 541 -23.39 21.91 -4.42
C ALA A 541 -23.82 21.39 -3.04
N ASP A 542 -24.81 20.48 -3.04
CA ASP A 542 -25.14 19.72 -1.83
C ASP A 542 -24.05 18.68 -1.56
N PRO A 543 -23.63 18.49 -0.30
CA PRO A 543 -22.56 17.55 0.05
C PRO A 543 -22.77 16.13 -0.48
N LEU A 544 -24.00 15.59 -0.40
CA LEU A 544 -24.29 14.25 -0.93
C LEU A 544 -24.21 14.20 -2.45
N ASP A 545 -24.79 15.19 -3.15
CA ASP A 545 -24.74 15.25 -4.61
C ASP A 545 -23.29 15.42 -5.09
N LEU A 546 -22.46 16.15 -4.36
CA LEU A 546 -21.05 16.35 -4.65
C LEU A 546 -20.26 15.05 -4.49
N LEU A 547 -20.46 14.31 -3.39
CA LEU A 547 -19.84 12.99 -3.21
C LEU A 547 -20.29 11.98 -4.27
N CYS A 548 -21.58 11.96 -4.59
CA CYS A 548 -22.13 11.11 -5.64
C CYS A 548 -21.59 11.49 -7.03
N HIS A 549 -21.41 12.79 -7.29
CA HIS A 549 -20.83 13.27 -8.54
C HIS A 549 -19.39 12.82 -8.69
N VAL A 550 -18.57 13.14 -7.71
CA VAL A 550 -17.14 12.87 -7.73
C VAL A 550 -16.87 11.37 -7.77
N ALA A 551 -17.62 10.55 -7.01
CA ALA A 551 -17.38 9.13 -6.94
C ALA A 551 -18.06 8.31 -8.07
N PHE A 552 -19.23 8.72 -8.55
CA PHE A 552 -20.08 7.92 -9.45
C PHE A 552 -20.57 8.66 -10.68
N ASN A 553 -19.98 9.84 -10.95
CA ASN A 553 -20.31 10.70 -12.11
C ASN A 553 -21.80 11.02 -12.25
N THR A 554 -22.51 11.23 -11.12
CA THR A 554 -23.91 11.61 -11.13
C THR A 554 -24.05 13.13 -11.33
N PRO A 555 -25.18 13.63 -11.86
CA PRO A 555 -25.38 15.07 -11.99
C PRO A 555 -25.34 15.80 -10.64
N VAL A 556 -24.54 16.85 -10.53
CA VAL A 556 -24.51 17.73 -9.36
C VAL A 556 -25.75 18.59 -9.33
N ARG A 557 -26.32 18.77 -8.14
CA ARG A 557 -27.40 19.73 -7.88
C ARG A 557 -26.95 20.72 -6.83
N THR A 558 -27.30 21.96 -7.05
CA THR A 558 -27.13 22.99 -6.02
C THR A 558 -28.11 22.78 -4.87
N ARG A 559 -27.76 23.28 -3.71
CA ARG A 559 -28.67 23.28 -2.53
C ARG A 559 -30.03 23.93 -2.86
N ARG A 560 -30.03 24.98 -3.67
CA ARG A 560 -31.27 25.69 -4.13
C ARG A 560 -32.12 24.78 -5.04
N GLU A 561 -31.53 24.10 -5.99
CA GLU A 561 -32.23 23.16 -6.86
C GLU A 561 -32.82 21.99 -6.09
N ARG A 562 -32.10 21.49 -5.08
CA ARG A 562 -32.62 20.46 -4.18
C ARG A 562 -33.78 20.92 -3.36
N ALA A 563 -33.70 22.09 -2.74
CA ALA A 563 -34.80 22.70 -1.98
C ALA A 563 -36.04 22.93 -2.85
N ALA A 564 -35.85 23.47 -4.07
CA ALA A 564 -36.93 23.69 -5.03
C ALA A 564 -37.59 22.36 -5.46
N ARG A 565 -36.81 21.31 -5.68
CA ARG A 565 -37.32 19.98 -6.05
C ARG A 565 -38.16 19.36 -4.92
N VAL A 566 -37.70 19.46 -3.67
CA VAL A 566 -38.44 18.96 -2.50
C VAL A 566 -39.78 19.71 -2.40
N LYS A 567 -39.79 21.03 -2.55
CA LYS A 567 -41.02 21.83 -2.58
C LYS A 567 -41.97 21.41 -3.70
N GLY A 568 -41.44 21.07 -4.87
CA GLY A 568 -42.23 20.68 -6.04
C GLY A 568 -42.74 19.23 -6.01
N GLN A 569 -41.95 18.29 -5.55
CA GLN A 569 -42.28 16.85 -5.59
C GLN A 569 -43.04 16.37 -4.37
N GLU A 570 -42.80 16.98 -3.20
CA GLU A 570 -43.40 16.56 -1.93
C GLU A 570 -44.63 17.39 -1.54
N GLN A 571 -45.35 17.94 -2.51
CA GLN A 571 -46.57 18.74 -2.24
C GLN A 571 -47.60 17.98 -1.39
N ALA A 572 -47.74 16.68 -1.59
CA ALA A 572 -48.62 15.83 -0.80
C ALA A 572 -48.16 15.72 0.67
N PHE A 573 -46.86 15.71 0.92
CA PHE A 573 -46.28 15.76 2.27
C PHE A 573 -46.55 17.11 2.93
N PHE A 574 -46.29 18.22 2.24
CA PHE A 574 -46.53 19.56 2.76
C PHE A 574 -48.03 19.82 3.02
N ALA A 575 -48.92 19.21 2.22
CA ALA A 575 -50.35 19.37 2.38
C ALA A 575 -50.92 18.76 3.68
N GLN A 576 -50.18 17.85 4.32
CA GLN A 576 -50.58 17.24 5.60
C GLN A 576 -50.43 18.18 6.80
N TYR A 577 -49.72 19.28 6.65
CA TYR A 577 -49.41 20.21 7.73
C TYR A 577 -50.27 21.48 7.61
N GLY A 578 -50.63 22.09 8.75
CA GLY A 578 -51.32 23.36 8.80
C GLY A 578 -50.42 24.53 8.36
N GLU A 579 -51.04 25.69 8.06
CA GLU A 579 -50.35 26.86 7.48
C GLU A 579 -49.09 27.30 8.25
N LYS A 580 -49.11 27.30 9.59
CA LYS A 580 -47.94 27.65 10.41
C LYS A 580 -46.79 26.68 10.27
N ALA A 581 -47.10 25.39 10.25
CA ALA A 581 -46.08 24.35 10.08
C ALA A 581 -45.47 24.36 8.67
N ARG A 582 -46.27 24.66 7.64
CA ARG A 582 -45.77 24.83 6.27
C ARG A 582 -44.84 26.04 6.17
N ALA A 583 -45.17 27.15 6.82
CA ALA A 583 -44.31 28.33 6.84
C ALA A 583 -42.94 28.03 7.50
N ILE A 584 -42.92 27.22 8.56
CA ILE A 584 -41.68 26.80 9.21
C ILE A 584 -40.87 25.86 8.27
N LEU A 585 -41.52 24.89 7.64
CA LEU A 585 -40.85 23.99 6.69
C LEU A 585 -40.28 24.76 5.48
N ASP A 586 -41.03 25.75 4.97
CA ASP A 586 -40.55 26.63 3.90
C ASP A 586 -39.35 27.46 4.34
N SER A 587 -39.36 27.97 5.58
CA SER A 587 -38.24 28.72 6.14
C SER A 587 -37.00 27.84 6.31
N LEU A 588 -37.17 26.62 6.80
CA LEU A 588 -36.09 25.65 6.92
C LEU A 588 -35.47 25.29 5.56
N LEU A 589 -36.29 25.07 4.52
CA LEU A 589 -35.79 24.81 3.17
C LEU A 589 -35.07 26.04 2.57
N ASN A 590 -35.50 27.24 2.88
CA ASN A 590 -34.79 28.43 2.45
C ASN A 590 -33.45 28.57 3.17
N GLN A 591 -33.39 28.33 4.47
CA GLN A 591 -32.14 28.33 5.22
C GLN A 591 -31.16 27.24 4.72
N TYR A 592 -31.67 26.04 4.45
CA TYR A 592 -30.87 25.01 3.82
C TYR A 592 -30.30 25.45 2.46
N ALA A 593 -31.14 26.11 1.63
CA ALA A 593 -30.73 26.59 0.31
C ALA A 593 -29.63 27.67 0.38
N GLU A 594 -29.63 28.49 1.45
CA GLU A 594 -28.69 29.60 1.62
C GLU A 594 -27.41 29.20 2.39
N HIS A 595 -27.55 28.38 3.44
CA HIS A 595 -26.49 28.14 4.41
C HIS A 595 -26.06 26.66 4.54
N GLY A 596 -26.80 25.74 3.89
CA GLY A 596 -26.51 24.31 3.95
C GLY A 596 -27.08 23.58 5.19
N PRO A 597 -26.78 22.27 5.33
CA PRO A 597 -27.42 21.41 6.35
C PRO A 597 -26.96 21.69 7.79
N GLU A 598 -25.82 22.32 7.99
CA GLU A 598 -25.26 22.58 9.33
C GLU A 598 -26.09 23.51 10.17
N GLN A 599 -26.85 24.42 9.53
CA GLN A 599 -27.74 25.36 10.18
C GLN A 599 -29.11 24.75 10.55
N LEU A 600 -29.39 23.52 10.12
CA LEU A 600 -30.64 22.81 10.44
C LEU A 600 -30.58 22.06 11.79
N THR A 601 -29.63 22.37 12.65
CA THR A 601 -29.58 21.81 14.01
C THR A 601 -30.76 22.30 14.87
N ILE A 602 -31.27 21.41 15.74
CA ILE A 602 -32.43 21.71 16.61
C ILE A 602 -32.33 23.04 17.37
N PRO A 603 -31.18 23.48 17.91
CA PRO A 603 -31.04 24.78 18.54
C PRO A 603 -31.32 25.98 17.62
N HIS A 604 -30.93 25.91 16.35
CA HIS A 604 -31.17 26.98 15.36
C HIS A 604 -32.60 26.95 14.81
N ALA A 605 -33.15 25.74 14.61
CA ALA A 605 -34.53 25.59 14.15
C ALA A 605 -35.58 26.11 15.16
N LEU A 606 -35.25 26.20 16.46
CA LEU A 606 -36.10 26.75 17.50
C LEU A 606 -36.00 28.27 17.64
N GLN A 607 -35.13 28.94 16.90
CA GLN A 607 -34.97 30.40 16.88
C GLN A 607 -35.75 31.07 15.72
N ILE A 608 -36.42 30.28 14.89
CA ILE A 608 -37.37 30.71 13.85
C ILE A 608 -38.78 30.64 14.42
#